data_3279e0e3338cb4774247a551a9dadbc7
#
_entry.id   3279e0e3338cb4774247a551a9dadbc7
#
_cell.length_a   1.000
_cell.length_b   1.000
_cell.length_c   1.000
_cell.angle_alpha   90.00
_cell.angle_beta   90.00
_cell.angle_gamma   90.00
#
_symmetry.space_group_name_H-M   'P 1'
#
loop_
_entity.id
_entity.type
_entity.pdbx_description
1 polymer ?
#
loop_
_entity_poly.entity_id
_entity_poly.type
_entity_poly.pdbx_seq_one_letter_code
_entity_poly.pdbx_strand_id
1 'polypeptide(L)'
;AVQDQIVKVAIFTFGNSEADVAPTLASLQSTHQVVVSGERWLDVMNLGVNKGRALRALQAELGVNPAQTAAFGDYLNDVELLDAAELSFAMADAHPDLVAHARFRAPSNQDHGVIAVLEQLLG
;
A
#
# COMPACT_ATOMS: atom_id res chain seq x y z
N ALA A 1 17.26 -26.80 0.72
CA ALA A 1 17.14 -25.51 0.02
C ALA A 1 15.76 -25.45 -0.63
N VAL A 2 15.02 -24.35 -0.40
CA VAL A 2 13.74 -24.11 -1.09
C VAL A 2 14.04 -23.78 -2.55
N GLN A 3 13.47 -24.55 -3.48
CA GLN A 3 13.65 -24.35 -4.93
C GLN A 3 12.48 -23.56 -5.56
N ASP A 4 11.69 -22.86 -4.73
CA ASP A 4 10.56 -22.05 -5.18
C ASP A 4 10.96 -20.64 -5.52
N GLN A 5 10.19 -19.99 -6.39
CA GLN A 5 10.32 -18.55 -6.66
C GLN A 5 9.67 -17.77 -5.52
N ILE A 6 10.50 -17.11 -4.71
CA ILE A 6 10.01 -16.28 -3.60
C ILE A 6 9.55 -14.93 -4.17
N VAL A 7 8.28 -14.62 -3.99
CA VAL A 7 7.68 -13.34 -4.43
C VAL A 7 7.89 -12.25 -3.38
N LYS A 8 7.78 -12.62 -2.10
CA LYS A 8 7.87 -11.69 -0.97
C LYS A 8 8.36 -12.41 0.28
N VAL A 9 9.16 -11.72 1.08
CA VAL A 9 9.47 -12.11 2.46
C VAL A 9 8.81 -11.10 3.39
N ALA A 10 7.87 -11.55 4.24
CA ALA A 10 7.24 -10.73 5.25
C ALA A 10 7.93 -10.96 6.60
N ILE A 11 8.33 -9.88 7.25
CA ILE A 11 9.03 -9.90 8.53
C ILE A 11 8.08 -9.33 9.58
N PHE A 12 7.81 -10.12 10.63
CA PHE A 12 7.05 -9.69 11.79
C PHE A 12 8.00 -9.30 12.93
N THR A 13 7.69 -8.21 13.62
CA THR A 13 8.39 -7.79 14.84
C THR A 13 7.41 -7.58 16.00
N PHE A 14 7.89 -7.79 17.23
CA PHE A 14 7.14 -7.44 18.43
C PHE A 14 7.24 -5.94 18.77
N GLY A 15 8.21 -5.23 18.18
CA GLY A 15 8.41 -3.79 18.28
C GLY A 15 7.76 -3.03 17.11
N ASN A 16 8.37 -1.90 16.77
CA ASN A 16 7.94 -1.07 15.63
C ASN A 16 8.78 -1.41 14.39
N SER A 17 8.14 -1.81 13.31
CA SER A 17 8.83 -2.27 12.10
C SER A 17 9.61 -1.15 11.40
N GLU A 18 9.10 0.08 11.44
CA GLU A 18 9.72 1.25 10.83
C GLU A 18 10.95 1.72 11.62
N ALA A 19 10.81 1.80 12.97
CA ALA A 19 11.87 2.30 13.83
C ALA A 19 12.96 1.25 14.11
N ASP A 20 12.58 -0.02 14.31
CA ASP A 20 13.47 -1.05 14.84
C ASP A 20 14.04 -1.96 13.74
N VAL A 21 13.27 -2.23 12.67
CA VAL A 21 13.65 -3.23 11.66
C VAL A 21 14.11 -2.59 10.35
N ALA A 22 13.38 -1.61 9.83
CA ALA A 22 13.69 -1.00 8.53
C ALA A 22 15.12 -0.46 8.43
N PRO A 23 15.69 0.21 9.46
CA PRO A 23 17.07 0.67 9.41
C PRO A 23 18.10 -0.47 9.30
N THR A 24 17.82 -1.63 9.88
CA THR A 24 18.73 -2.79 9.82
C THR A 24 18.79 -3.42 8.43
N LEU A 25 17.77 -3.19 7.61
CA LEU A 25 17.66 -3.70 6.24
C LEU A 25 17.97 -2.65 5.18
N ALA A 26 18.49 -1.48 5.58
CA ALA A 26 18.79 -0.38 4.66
C ALA A 26 19.75 -0.79 3.52
N SER A 27 20.70 -1.70 3.78
CA SER A 27 21.62 -2.22 2.77
C SER A 27 20.94 -3.01 1.65
N LEU A 28 19.76 -3.59 1.91
CA LEU A 28 18.99 -4.32 0.91
C LEU A 28 18.25 -3.40 -0.07
N GLN A 29 18.05 -2.13 0.26
CA GLN A 29 17.31 -1.19 -0.59
C GLN A 29 17.96 -0.94 -1.95
N SER A 30 19.25 -1.23 -2.10
CA SER A 30 19.95 -1.16 -3.39
C SER A 30 19.58 -2.29 -4.35
N THR A 31 19.07 -3.41 -3.85
CA THR A 31 18.78 -4.63 -4.61
C THR A 31 17.34 -5.12 -4.47
N HIS A 32 16.66 -4.68 -3.43
CA HIS A 32 15.30 -5.09 -3.10
C HIS A 32 14.45 -3.89 -2.67
N GLN A 33 13.17 -4.01 -2.83
CA GLN A 33 12.22 -3.08 -2.25
C GLN A 33 11.91 -3.52 -0.81
N VAL A 34 12.22 -2.64 0.15
CA VAL A 34 11.96 -2.84 1.58
C VAL A 34 10.85 -1.85 1.96
N VAL A 35 9.70 -2.36 2.37
CA VAL A 35 8.50 -1.55 2.61
C VAL A 35 7.89 -1.87 3.96
N VAL A 36 7.61 -0.84 4.74
CA VAL A 36 6.83 -0.94 5.97
C VAL A 36 5.36 -1.13 5.58
N SER A 37 4.81 -2.29 5.88
CA SER A 37 3.44 -2.69 5.51
C SER A 37 2.46 -2.70 6.68
N GLY A 38 2.92 -2.35 7.87
CA GLY A 38 2.15 -2.23 9.08
C GLY A 38 3.05 -1.90 10.28
N GLU A 39 2.48 -1.48 11.41
CA GLU A 39 3.24 -1.13 12.62
C GLU A 39 4.27 -2.22 13.01
N ARG A 40 3.92 -3.50 12.79
CA ARG A 40 4.74 -4.67 13.15
C ARG A 40 5.19 -5.49 11.95
N TRP A 41 4.91 -5.01 10.73
CA TRP A 41 5.18 -5.76 9.51
C TRP A 41 6.05 -4.98 8.54
N LEU A 42 7.03 -5.66 7.97
CA LEU A 42 7.89 -5.15 6.93
C LEU A 42 8.02 -6.20 5.82
N ASP A 43 7.92 -5.76 4.59
CA ASP A 43 7.98 -6.61 3.40
C ASP A 43 9.28 -6.36 2.62
N VAL A 44 9.92 -7.43 2.17
CA VAL A 44 11.07 -7.40 1.25
C VAL A 44 10.64 -8.08 -0.04
N MET A 45 10.78 -7.36 -1.16
CA MET A 45 10.35 -7.79 -2.49
C MET A 45 11.40 -7.46 -3.55
N ASN A 46 11.19 -7.92 -4.77
CA ASN A 46 12.00 -7.49 -5.90
C ASN A 46 11.81 -5.98 -6.18
N LEU A 47 12.87 -5.32 -6.69
CA LEU A 47 12.80 -3.92 -7.07
C LEU A 47 11.66 -3.65 -8.06
N GLY A 48 10.95 -2.54 -7.86
CA GLY A 48 9.86 -2.11 -8.72
C GLY A 48 8.57 -2.90 -8.57
N VAL A 49 8.48 -3.81 -7.60
CA VAL A 49 7.22 -4.49 -7.24
C VAL A 49 6.51 -3.68 -6.18
N ASN A 50 5.40 -3.02 -6.54
CA ASN A 50 4.55 -2.28 -5.62
C ASN A 50 3.07 -2.33 -6.06
N LYS A 51 2.18 -1.96 -5.17
CA LYS A 51 0.72 -2.00 -5.42
C LYS A 51 0.30 -1.03 -6.53
N GLY A 52 0.96 0.12 -6.66
CA GLY A 52 0.66 1.09 -7.72
C GLY A 52 0.99 0.56 -9.12
N ARG A 53 2.12 -0.14 -9.27
CA ARG A 53 2.47 -0.80 -10.53
C ARG A 53 1.44 -1.87 -10.89
N ALA A 54 1.00 -2.65 -9.92
CA ALA A 54 -0.04 -3.67 -10.15
C ALA A 54 -1.37 -3.01 -10.56
N LEU A 55 -1.76 -1.91 -9.91
CA LEU A 55 -2.97 -1.17 -10.27
C LEU A 55 -2.88 -0.60 -11.69
N ARG A 56 -1.75 0.00 -12.08
CA ARG A 56 -1.55 0.52 -13.45
C ARG A 56 -1.62 -0.58 -14.51
N ALA A 57 -1.08 -1.75 -14.22
CA ALA A 57 -1.21 -2.91 -15.13
C ALA A 57 -2.67 -3.34 -15.27
N LEU A 58 -3.43 -3.38 -14.18
CA LEU A 58 -4.86 -3.69 -14.20
C LEU A 58 -5.67 -2.62 -14.95
N GLN A 59 -5.37 -1.34 -14.75
CA GLN A 59 -5.98 -0.23 -15.49
C GLN A 59 -5.77 -0.40 -17.00
N ALA A 60 -4.55 -0.71 -17.42
CA ALA A 60 -4.23 -0.93 -18.83
C ALA A 60 -5.00 -2.12 -19.42
N GLU A 61 -5.07 -3.23 -18.69
CA GLU A 61 -5.80 -4.45 -19.10
C GLU A 61 -7.30 -4.21 -19.23
N LEU A 62 -7.89 -3.45 -18.32
CA LEU A 62 -9.33 -3.13 -18.32
C LEU A 62 -9.69 -1.93 -19.20
N GLY A 63 -8.71 -1.21 -19.74
CA GLY A 63 -8.95 0.00 -20.55
C GLY A 63 -9.53 1.16 -19.73
N VAL A 64 -9.25 1.23 -18.43
CA VAL A 64 -9.66 2.32 -17.54
C VAL A 64 -8.47 3.21 -17.19
N ASN A 65 -8.75 4.46 -16.85
CA ASN A 65 -7.73 5.44 -16.48
C ASN A 65 -7.78 5.80 -14.98
N PRO A 66 -6.82 6.57 -14.45
CA PRO A 66 -6.82 6.97 -13.05
C PRO A 66 -8.08 7.70 -12.59
N ALA A 67 -8.75 8.49 -13.47
CA ALA A 67 -9.98 9.20 -13.13
C ALA A 67 -11.20 8.28 -12.96
N GLN A 68 -11.10 7.06 -13.46
CA GLN A 68 -12.12 6.00 -13.34
C GLN A 68 -11.78 4.98 -12.26
N THR A 69 -10.77 5.26 -11.44
CA THR A 69 -10.23 4.34 -10.45
C THR A 69 -10.34 4.94 -9.06
N ALA A 70 -10.95 4.19 -8.14
CA ALA A 70 -10.92 4.46 -6.71
C ALA A 70 -9.92 3.52 -6.02
N ALA A 71 -9.09 4.06 -5.13
CA ALA A 71 -8.14 3.29 -4.32
C ALA A 71 -8.20 3.71 -2.86
N PHE A 72 -8.07 2.74 -1.99
CA PHE A 72 -8.09 2.90 -0.54
C PHE A 72 -6.80 2.35 0.05
N GLY A 73 -6.25 3.05 1.04
CA GLY A 73 -5.03 2.63 1.70
C GLY A 73 -4.97 3.06 3.15
N ASP A 74 -4.16 2.35 3.93
CA ASP A 74 -3.99 2.63 5.36
C ASP A 74 -2.51 2.69 5.80
N TYR A 75 -1.57 2.15 5.01
CA TYR A 75 -0.16 2.11 5.39
C TYR A 75 0.80 2.48 4.24
N LEU A 76 2.11 2.57 4.55
CA LEU A 76 3.13 3.09 3.63
C LEU A 76 3.31 2.26 2.34
N ASN A 77 2.95 0.98 2.36
CA ASN A 77 2.94 0.13 1.16
C ASN A 77 1.80 0.45 0.18
N ASP A 78 0.91 1.38 0.53
CA ASP A 78 -0.20 1.85 -0.30
C ASP A 78 0.07 3.20 -0.99
N VAL A 79 1.23 3.83 -0.76
CA VAL A 79 1.57 5.13 -1.34
C VAL A 79 1.40 5.12 -2.86
N GLU A 80 2.10 4.21 -3.54
CA GLU A 80 2.05 4.11 -5.01
C GLU A 80 0.67 3.65 -5.52
N LEU A 81 -0.11 2.94 -4.69
CA LEU A 81 -1.49 2.57 -4.99
C LEU A 81 -2.37 3.82 -5.06
N LEU A 82 -2.28 4.69 -4.06
CA LEU A 82 -3.03 5.94 -4.01
C LEU A 82 -2.62 6.91 -5.12
N ASP A 83 -1.31 6.99 -5.43
CA ASP A 83 -0.78 7.81 -6.52
C ASP A 83 -1.25 7.35 -7.92
N ALA A 84 -1.69 6.11 -8.05
CA ALA A 84 -2.19 5.56 -9.31
C ALA A 84 -3.69 5.80 -9.56
N ALA A 85 -4.43 6.37 -8.59
CA ALA A 85 -5.86 6.61 -8.67
C ALA A 85 -6.21 8.07 -8.39
N GLU A 86 -7.13 8.65 -9.18
CA GLU A 86 -7.61 10.00 -8.88
C GLU A 86 -8.58 10.05 -7.71
N LEU A 87 -9.38 9.00 -7.52
CA LEU A 87 -10.23 8.84 -6.35
C LEU A 87 -9.46 8.07 -5.25
N SER A 88 -8.44 8.71 -4.70
CA SER A 88 -7.57 8.10 -3.68
C SER A 88 -8.02 8.48 -2.27
N PHE A 89 -8.23 7.48 -1.43
CA PHE A 89 -8.75 7.61 -0.07
C PHE A 89 -7.76 7.03 0.95
N ALA A 90 -7.35 7.84 1.93
CA ALA A 90 -6.68 7.33 3.12
C ALA A 90 -7.74 7.00 4.18
N MET A 91 -7.63 5.82 4.79
CA MET A 91 -8.49 5.43 5.91
C MET A 91 -8.28 6.38 7.11
N ALA A 92 -9.28 6.49 7.97
CA ALA A 92 -9.23 7.43 9.11
C ALA A 92 -8.06 7.16 10.06
N ASP A 93 -7.67 5.91 10.20
CA ASP A 93 -6.56 5.39 11.01
C ASP A 93 -5.28 5.13 10.22
N ALA A 94 -5.18 5.68 9.00
CA ALA A 94 -4.01 5.53 8.14
C ALA A 94 -2.76 6.19 8.72
N HIS A 95 -1.59 5.67 8.32
CA HIS A 95 -0.30 6.27 8.63
C HIS A 95 -0.25 7.75 8.20
N PRO A 96 0.27 8.68 9.03
CA PRO A 96 0.27 10.12 8.72
C PRO A 96 0.87 10.47 7.37
N ASP A 97 1.98 9.82 6.99
CA ASP A 97 2.64 10.07 5.70
C ASP A 97 1.79 9.63 4.52
N LEU A 98 0.99 8.55 4.66
CA LEU A 98 0.07 8.12 3.61
C LEU A 98 -1.06 9.13 3.41
N VAL A 99 -1.53 9.75 4.49
CA VAL A 99 -2.59 10.76 4.42
C VAL A 99 -2.22 11.91 3.47
N ALA A 100 -0.94 12.29 3.41
CA ALA A 100 -0.47 13.35 2.53
C ALA A 100 -0.56 12.98 1.02
N HIS A 101 -0.61 11.70 0.68
CA HIS A 101 -0.74 11.21 -0.70
C HIS A 101 -2.18 11.06 -1.16
N ALA A 102 -3.15 10.94 -0.24
CA ALA A 102 -4.55 10.76 -0.57
C ALA A 102 -5.25 12.10 -0.86
N ARG A 103 -6.14 12.13 -1.83
CA ARG A 103 -7.01 13.29 -2.09
C ARG A 103 -8.16 13.39 -1.09
N PHE A 104 -8.61 12.25 -0.58
CA PHE A 104 -9.79 12.16 0.28
C PHE A 104 -9.52 11.31 1.52
N ARG A 105 -10.46 11.40 2.47
CA ARG A 105 -10.46 10.55 3.67
C ARG A 105 -11.68 9.64 3.63
N ALA A 106 -11.48 8.38 4.03
CA ALA A 106 -12.55 7.44 4.30
C ALA A 106 -12.67 7.22 5.83
N PRO A 107 -13.85 6.84 6.34
CA PRO A 107 -13.96 6.34 7.70
C PRO A 107 -13.00 5.16 7.97
N SER A 108 -12.85 4.77 9.25
CA SER A 108 -11.96 3.66 9.61
C SER A 108 -12.44 2.32 9.03
N ASN A 109 -11.57 1.34 9.00
CA ASN A 109 -11.95 -0.02 8.63
C ASN A 109 -12.96 -0.62 9.63
N GLN A 110 -12.91 -0.21 10.90
CA GLN A 110 -13.88 -0.63 11.93
C GLN A 110 -15.28 -0.08 11.67
N ASP A 111 -15.38 1.06 10.99
CA ASP A 111 -16.63 1.70 10.58
C ASP A 111 -17.04 1.34 9.15
N HIS A 112 -16.46 0.26 8.59
CA HIS A 112 -16.69 -0.15 7.20
C HIS A 112 -16.44 0.96 6.17
N GLY A 113 -15.40 1.76 6.37
CA GLY A 113 -15.14 2.99 5.63
C GLY A 113 -15.10 2.84 4.12
N VAL A 114 -14.54 1.75 3.60
CA VAL A 114 -14.53 1.46 2.15
C VAL A 114 -15.97 1.32 1.63
N ILE A 115 -16.80 0.54 2.32
CA ILE A 115 -18.21 0.30 1.92
C ILE A 115 -18.99 1.62 1.96
N ALA A 116 -18.84 2.40 3.03
CA ALA A 116 -19.53 3.68 3.17
C ALA A 116 -19.19 4.66 2.01
N VAL A 117 -17.93 4.70 1.58
CA VAL A 117 -17.53 5.53 0.43
C VAL A 117 -18.08 4.96 -0.88
N LEU A 118 -18.02 3.63 -1.08
CA LEU A 118 -18.56 3.01 -2.31
C LEU A 118 -20.07 3.24 -2.44
N GLU A 119 -20.82 3.16 -1.36
CA GLU A 119 -22.27 3.47 -1.36
C GLU A 119 -22.54 4.92 -1.79
N GLN A 120 -21.69 5.88 -1.39
CA GLN A 120 -21.81 7.27 -1.82
C GLN A 120 -21.43 7.48 -3.29
N LEU A 121 -20.41 6.76 -3.78
CA LEU A 121 -19.95 6.89 -5.17
C LEU A 121 -20.90 6.22 -6.18
N LEU A 122 -21.54 5.13 -5.79
CA LEU A 122 -22.40 4.32 -6.65
C LEU A 122 -23.89 4.71 -6.57
N GLY A 123 -24.28 5.46 -5.58
CA GLY A 123 -25.64 5.97 -5.39
C GLY A 123 -26.51 5.01 -4.63
#